data_3be878a1520dc06a6203e681f0a0eb63
#
_entry.id   3be878a1520dc06a6203e681f0a0eb63
#
_cell.length_a   1.000
_cell.length_b   1.000
_cell.length_c   1.000
_cell.angle_alpha   90.00
_cell.angle_beta   90.00
_cell.angle_gamma   90.00
#
_symmetry.space_group_name_H-M   'P 1'
#
loop_
_entity.id
_entity.type
_entity.pdbx_description
1 polymer ?
#
loop_
_entity_poly.entity_id
_entity_poly.type
_entity_poly.pdbx_seq_one_letter_code
_entity_poly.pdbx_strand_id
1 'polypeptide(L)'
;MLDRVKNGDRLLDLGCAFGQELRQLVSTSSEEDGTMIIYDSAPSQNLYGVDLRPEFLELGLDLFLDRATIKSHFIDADILDDKSRLVTQLAGELNIVYISLFLHVFDFETQVTVAKRVLDLLAPKAGSLIVCRVVACRDQAVGNATNGRLPYYYHDLASWNRLWERVQQETGLKLKVDSWEQNDALAKKHPLEGIYMLGSSIRRE
;
A
#
# COMPACT_ATOMS: atom_id res chain seq x y z
N MET A 1 -3.79 10.13 7.80
CA MET A 1 -2.95 10.02 6.57
C MET A 1 -3.02 11.31 5.76
N LEU A 2 -4.19 11.74 5.33
CA LEU A 2 -4.38 12.96 4.52
C LEU A 2 -3.74 14.21 5.14
N ASP A 3 -4.03 14.51 6.41
CA ASP A 3 -3.47 15.70 7.08
C ASP A 3 -1.94 15.72 7.12
N ARG A 4 -1.30 14.56 7.22
CA ARG A 4 0.15 14.45 7.17
C ARG A 4 0.71 14.82 5.80
N VAL A 5 0.06 14.34 4.71
CA VAL A 5 0.48 14.67 3.33
C VAL A 5 0.28 16.14 3.02
N LYS A 6 -0.80 16.75 3.52
CA LYS A 6 -1.05 18.19 3.45
C LYS A 6 0.07 19.00 4.11
N ASN A 7 0.60 18.49 5.20
CA ASN A 7 1.69 19.11 5.96
C ASN A 7 3.09 18.76 5.43
N GLY A 8 3.18 18.19 4.22
CA GLY A 8 4.45 17.98 3.51
C GLY A 8 5.02 16.55 3.59
N ASP A 9 4.34 15.60 4.25
CA ASP A 9 4.77 14.21 4.23
C ASP A 9 4.62 13.63 2.81
N ARG A 10 5.61 12.83 2.40
CA ARG A 10 5.60 12.08 1.14
C ARG A 10 4.92 10.74 1.34
N LEU A 11 3.97 10.41 0.49
CA LEU A 11 3.23 9.15 0.51
C LEU A 11 3.45 8.34 -0.76
N LEU A 12 3.75 7.06 -0.59
CA LEU A 12 3.79 6.07 -1.66
C LEU A 12 2.56 5.15 -1.57
N ASP A 13 1.89 4.93 -2.68
CA ASP A 13 0.93 3.86 -2.91
C ASP A 13 1.65 2.72 -3.66
N LEU A 14 1.90 1.62 -2.97
CA LEU A 14 2.62 0.46 -3.51
C LEU A 14 1.64 -0.57 -4.08
N GLY A 15 1.77 -0.83 -5.39
CA GLY A 15 0.80 -1.60 -6.16
C GLY A 15 -0.42 -0.75 -6.52
N CYS A 16 -0.18 0.48 -6.97
CA CYS A 16 -1.22 1.50 -7.15
C CYS A 16 -2.15 1.24 -8.36
N ALA A 17 -1.86 0.25 -9.19
CA ALA A 17 -2.59 -0.03 -10.44
C ALA A 17 -2.83 1.24 -11.27
N PHE A 18 -4.10 1.67 -11.38
CA PHE A 18 -4.48 2.89 -12.11
C PHE A 18 -4.30 4.18 -11.28
N GLY A 19 -3.81 4.09 -10.03
CA GLY A 19 -3.58 5.25 -9.14
C GLY A 19 -4.86 5.94 -8.67
N GLN A 20 -5.94 5.20 -8.49
CA GLN A 20 -7.23 5.75 -8.07
C GLN A 20 -7.20 6.29 -6.63
N GLU A 21 -6.53 5.61 -5.70
CA GLU A 21 -6.39 6.03 -4.31
C GLU A 21 -5.61 7.36 -4.20
N LEU A 22 -4.58 7.53 -5.03
CA LEU A 22 -3.83 8.79 -5.09
C LEU A 22 -4.71 9.94 -5.58
N ARG A 23 -5.55 9.68 -6.58
CA ARG A 23 -6.48 10.67 -7.10
C ARG A 23 -7.57 11.05 -6.10
N GLN A 24 -8.02 10.10 -5.28
CA GLN A 24 -8.94 10.40 -4.18
C GLN A 24 -8.33 11.34 -3.14
N LEU A 25 -7.02 11.22 -2.87
CA LEU A 25 -6.33 12.13 -1.96
C LEU A 25 -6.19 13.55 -2.53
N VAL A 26 -6.15 13.69 -3.86
CA VAL A 26 -6.05 14.98 -4.57
C VAL A 26 -7.42 15.61 -4.81
N SER A 27 -8.46 14.78 -5.02
CA SER A 27 -9.80 15.24 -5.40
C SER A 27 -10.84 14.98 -4.31
N THR A 28 -10.66 15.52 -3.11
CA THR A 28 -11.74 15.57 -2.12
C THR A 28 -12.74 16.66 -2.50
N SER A 29 -13.75 16.29 -3.30
CA SER A 29 -14.91 17.13 -3.55
C SER A 29 -16.13 16.55 -2.84
N SER A 30 -16.94 17.38 -2.19
CA SER A 30 -18.33 17.05 -1.84
C SER A 30 -19.27 17.96 -2.64
N GLU A 31 -20.38 17.40 -3.04
CA GLU A 31 -21.48 18.17 -3.63
C GLU A 31 -22.43 18.58 -2.50
N GLU A 32 -22.45 19.86 -2.14
CA GLU A 32 -23.49 20.44 -1.30
C GLU A 32 -24.24 21.48 -2.13
N ASP A 33 -25.55 21.33 -2.23
CA ASP A 33 -26.49 22.24 -2.91
C ASP A 33 -26.15 22.53 -4.41
N GLY A 34 -25.59 21.55 -5.13
CA GLY A 34 -25.20 21.73 -6.53
C GLY A 34 -23.93 22.57 -6.73
N THR A 35 -23.26 22.95 -5.66
CA THR A 35 -21.96 23.62 -5.70
C THR A 35 -20.87 22.62 -5.37
N MET A 36 -19.91 22.44 -6.30
CA MET A 36 -18.74 21.60 -6.06
C MET A 36 -17.77 22.34 -5.13
N ILE A 37 -17.74 21.93 -3.86
CA ILE A 37 -16.80 22.46 -2.90
C ILE A 37 -15.56 21.56 -2.94
N ILE A 38 -14.43 22.11 -3.42
CA ILE A 38 -13.12 21.45 -3.34
C ILE A 38 -12.62 21.63 -1.91
N TYR A 39 -12.69 20.56 -1.12
CA TYR A 39 -12.03 20.55 0.17
C TYR A 39 -10.50 20.45 -0.02
N ASP A 40 -9.81 20.95 0.95
CA ASP A 40 -8.37 20.97 1.16
C ASP A 40 -7.72 19.62 0.75
N SER A 41 -7.23 19.54 -0.48
CA SER A 41 -6.68 18.34 -1.10
C SER A 41 -5.19 18.15 -0.77
N ALA A 42 -4.71 16.91 -0.82
CA ALA A 42 -3.28 16.63 -0.68
C ALA A 42 -2.49 17.25 -1.86
N PRO A 43 -1.32 17.87 -1.62
CA PRO A 43 -0.45 18.27 -2.71
C PRO A 43 -0.02 17.07 -3.54
N SER A 44 -0.43 17.01 -4.80
CA SER A 44 -0.19 15.82 -5.64
C SER A 44 1.31 15.54 -5.87
N GLN A 45 2.18 16.57 -5.81
CA GLN A 45 3.63 16.40 -5.89
C GLN A 45 4.26 15.63 -4.71
N ASN A 46 3.53 15.44 -3.60
CA ASN A 46 3.95 14.64 -2.45
C ASN A 46 3.50 13.17 -2.57
N LEU A 47 2.80 12.83 -3.64
CA LEU A 47 2.22 11.51 -3.87
C LEU A 47 3.00 10.74 -4.92
N TYR A 48 3.31 9.50 -4.59
CA TYR A 48 4.02 8.54 -5.44
C TYR A 48 3.14 7.32 -5.64
N GLY A 49 3.04 6.83 -6.87
CA GLY A 49 2.38 5.57 -7.20
C GLY A 49 3.39 4.63 -7.84
N VAL A 50 3.44 3.40 -7.38
CA VAL A 50 4.32 2.37 -7.96
C VAL A 50 3.51 1.16 -8.36
N ASP A 51 3.73 0.69 -9.57
CA ASP A 51 3.22 -0.60 -10.05
C ASP A 51 4.27 -1.29 -10.91
N LEU A 52 4.24 -2.63 -10.94
CA LEU A 52 5.09 -3.45 -11.80
C LEU A 52 4.72 -3.30 -13.28
N ARG A 53 3.46 -2.97 -13.55
CA ARG A 53 2.86 -2.94 -14.90
C ARG A 53 2.73 -1.50 -15.38
N PRO A 54 3.66 -1.01 -16.22
CA PRO A 54 3.59 0.35 -16.77
C PRO A 54 2.29 0.61 -17.54
N GLU A 55 1.70 -0.45 -18.12
CA GLU A 55 0.42 -0.33 -18.84
C GLU A 55 -0.72 0.12 -17.92
N PHE A 56 -0.71 -0.25 -16.64
CA PHE A 56 -1.72 0.20 -15.68
C PHE A 56 -1.56 1.69 -15.37
N LEU A 57 -0.33 2.16 -15.23
CA LEU A 57 -0.06 3.58 -14.99
C LEU A 57 -0.55 4.43 -16.17
N GLU A 58 -0.23 4.01 -17.39
CA GLU A 58 -0.67 4.69 -18.61
C GLU A 58 -2.21 4.67 -18.77
N LEU A 59 -2.83 3.50 -18.57
CA LEU A 59 -4.29 3.40 -18.58
C LEU A 59 -4.96 4.28 -17.52
N GLY A 60 -4.34 4.44 -16.35
CA GLY A 60 -4.82 5.35 -15.32
C GLY A 60 -4.86 6.80 -15.80
N LEU A 61 -3.78 7.28 -16.44
CA LEU A 61 -3.71 8.63 -16.99
C LEU A 61 -4.77 8.87 -18.09
N ASP A 62 -5.04 7.85 -18.90
CA ASP A 62 -6.06 7.92 -19.96
C ASP A 62 -7.48 7.81 -19.40
N LEU A 63 -7.71 6.94 -18.42
CA LEU A 63 -9.03 6.73 -17.79
C LEU A 63 -9.51 7.99 -17.06
N PHE A 64 -8.62 8.64 -16.32
CA PHE A 64 -8.95 9.83 -15.52
C PHE A 64 -8.77 11.15 -16.28
N LEU A 65 -8.27 11.11 -17.52
CA LEU A 65 -8.06 12.27 -18.39
C LEU A 65 -7.23 13.39 -17.74
N ASP A 66 -6.29 13.03 -16.89
CA ASP A 66 -5.55 13.97 -16.04
C ASP A 66 -4.05 14.06 -16.33
N ARG A 67 -3.57 13.43 -17.41
CA ARG A 67 -2.16 13.40 -17.83
C ARG A 67 -1.48 14.77 -17.81
N ALA A 68 -2.20 15.82 -18.18
CA ALA A 68 -1.66 17.19 -18.22
C ALA A 68 -1.72 17.91 -16.86
N THR A 69 -2.49 17.42 -15.91
CA THR A 69 -2.81 18.14 -14.67
C THR A 69 -2.30 17.47 -13.40
N ILE A 70 -2.23 16.13 -13.37
CA ILE A 70 -1.73 15.40 -12.21
C ILE A 70 -0.22 15.60 -12.05
N LYS A 71 0.21 15.93 -10.83
CA LYS A 71 1.64 16.12 -10.50
C LYS A 71 2.21 15.00 -9.65
N SER A 72 1.41 13.95 -9.39
CA SER A 72 1.88 12.74 -8.71
C SER A 72 2.92 12.01 -9.55
N HIS A 73 3.86 11.37 -8.86
CA HIS A 73 4.95 10.64 -9.49
C HIS A 73 4.57 9.18 -9.69
N PHE A 74 4.41 8.73 -10.92
CA PHE A 74 4.15 7.33 -11.25
C PHE A 74 5.44 6.65 -11.70
N ILE A 75 5.78 5.52 -11.08
CA ILE A 75 7.04 4.80 -11.28
C ILE A 75 6.73 3.34 -11.60
N ASP A 76 7.16 2.87 -12.75
CA ASP A 76 7.19 1.46 -13.10
C ASP A 76 8.39 0.80 -12.41
N ALA A 77 8.12 -0.06 -11.43
CA ALA A 77 9.18 -0.70 -10.67
C ALA A 77 8.73 -2.00 -10.00
N ASP A 78 9.67 -2.95 -9.90
CA ASP A 78 9.52 -4.14 -9.08
C ASP A 78 10.09 -3.88 -7.69
N ILE A 79 9.26 -4.07 -6.66
CA ILE A 79 9.68 -3.98 -5.25
C ILE A 79 10.70 -5.07 -4.91
N LEU A 80 10.74 -6.16 -5.64
CA LEU A 80 11.67 -7.28 -5.43
C LEU A 80 13.02 -7.10 -6.14
N ASP A 81 13.18 -6.12 -7.01
CA ASP A 81 14.45 -5.80 -7.67
C ASP A 81 15.25 -4.77 -6.87
N ASP A 82 16.43 -5.19 -6.35
CA ASP A 82 17.35 -4.32 -5.61
C ASP A 82 17.91 -3.14 -6.42
N LYS A 83 17.84 -3.22 -7.74
CA LYS A 83 18.33 -2.19 -8.66
C LYS A 83 17.21 -1.33 -9.22
N SER A 84 15.99 -1.54 -8.77
CA SER A 84 14.83 -0.81 -9.28
C SER A 84 14.95 0.69 -9.02
N ARG A 85 14.28 1.47 -9.86
CA ARG A 85 14.17 2.94 -9.70
C ARG A 85 13.54 3.31 -8.36
N LEU A 86 12.66 2.46 -7.83
CA LEU A 86 12.03 2.63 -6.53
C LEU A 86 13.08 2.74 -5.42
N VAL A 87 14.01 1.77 -5.35
CA VAL A 87 15.08 1.76 -4.34
C VAL A 87 16.05 2.92 -4.55
N THR A 88 16.48 3.18 -5.78
CA THR A 88 17.48 4.21 -6.07
C THR A 88 16.99 5.64 -5.86
N GLN A 89 15.69 5.88 -5.99
CA GLN A 89 15.09 7.22 -5.91
C GLN A 89 14.41 7.53 -4.59
N LEU A 90 13.88 6.52 -3.88
CA LEU A 90 13.00 6.72 -2.73
C LEU A 90 13.51 6.08 -1.43
N ALA A 91 14.70 5.47 -1.41
CA ALA A 91 15.26 4.92 -0.17
C ALA A 91 15.41 5.99 0.91
N GLY A 92 14.74 5.78 2.06
CA GLY A 92 14.76 6.71 3.18
C GLY A 92 14.01 8.02 3.00
N GLU A 93 13.26 8.20 1.91
CA GLU A 93 12.64 9.47 1.54
C GLU A 93 11.15 9.58 1.90
N LEU A 94 10.50 8.45 2.15
CA LEU A 94 9.05 8.41 2.34
C LEU A 94 8.66 8.52 3.81
N ASN A 95 7.59 9.22 4.09
CA ASN A 95 7.02 9.33 5.43
C ASN A 95 5.90 8.32 5.66
N ILE A 96 5.17 7.98 4.59
CA ILE A 96 4.04 7.06 4.59
C ILE A 96 4.16 6.13 3.39
N VAL A 97 3.98 4.82 3.62
CA VAL A 97 3.75 3.84 2.55
C VAL A 97 2.36 3.23 2.76
N TYR A 98 1.51 3.36 1.76
CA TYR A 98 0.21 2.73 1.71
C TYR A 98 0.29 1.46 0.86
N ILE A 99 -0.25 0.36 1.37
CA ILE A 99 -0.22 -0.96 0.72
C ILE A 99 -1.62 -1.55 0.79
N SER A 100 -2.36 -1.47 -0.31
CA SER A 100 -3.71 -1.98 -0.37
C SER A 100 -3.81 -3.12 -1.38
N LEU A 101 -4.34 -4.27 -0.95
CA LEU A 101 -4.58 -5.44 -1.80
C LEU A 101 -3.34 -5.91 -2.57
N PHE A 102 -2.17 -5.81 -1.95
CA PHE A 102 -0.89 -6.11 -2.59
C PHE A 102 -0.17 -7.30 -1.91
N LEU A 103 0.08 -7.27 -0.60
CA LEU A 103 0.91 -8.29 0.08
C LEU A 103 0.37 -9.71 -0.06
N HIS A 104 -0.94 -9.89 -0.04
CA HIS A 104 -1.58 -11.22 -0.06
C HIS A 104 -1.36 -12.02 -1.36
N VAL A 105 -0.80 -11.40 -2.41
CA VAL A 105 -0.48 -12.11 -3.68
C VAL A 105 0.85 -12.85 -3.62
N PHE A 106 1.60 -12.72 -2.52
CA PHE A 106 2.89 -13.37 -2.31
C PHE A 106 2.80 -14.46 -1.25
N ASP A 107 3.75 -15.41 -1.27
CA ASP A 107 3.97 -16.31 -0.16
C ASP A 107 4.54 -15.57 1.06
N PHE A 108 4.58 -16.25 2.22
CA PHE A 108 5.01 -15.64 3.48
C PHE A 108 6.43 -15.07 3.43
N GLU A 109 7.39 -15.81 2.84
CA GLU A 109 8.80 -15.40 2.78
C GLU A 109 8.97 -14.16 1.89
N THR A 110 8.27 -14.12 0.78
CA THR A 110 8.26 -12.97 -0.11
C THR A 110 7.61 -11.76 0.57
N GLN A 111 6.53 -11.96 1.35
CA GLN A 111 5.91 -10.88 2.13
C GLN A 111 6.89 -10.29 3.17
N VAL A 112 7.67 -11.12 3.87
CA VAL A 112 8.74 -10.64 4.78
C VAL A 112 9.77 -9.80 4.02
N THR A 113 10.18 -10.26 2.84
CA THR A 113 11.13 -9.52 2.00
C THR A 113 10.58 -8.17 1.57
N VAL A 114 9.33 -8.13 1.09
CA VAL A 114 8.65 -6.88 0.72
C VAL A 114 8.53 -5.94 1.92
N ALA A 115 8.14 -6.45 3.10
CA ALA A 115 8.00 -5.64 4.30
C ALA A 115 9.32 -4.97 4.71
N LYS A 116 10.45 -5.69 4.62
CA LYS A 116 11.78 -5.11 4.89
C LYS A 116 12.14 -4.01 3.88
N ARG A 117 11.90 -4.25 2.59
CA ARG A 117 12.17 -3.24 1.55
C ARG A 117 11.30 -1.99 1.70
N VAL A 118 10.04 -2.16 2.09
CA VAL A 118 9.17 -1.03 2.41
C VAL A 118 9.71 -0.21 3.58
N LEU A 119 10.30 -0.87 4.60
CA LEU A 119 10.95 -0.17 5.71
C LEU A 119 12.21 0.59 5.27
N ASP A 120 12.93 0.10 4.25
CA ASP A 120 14.10 0.80 3.68
C ASP A 120 13.70 2.05 2.87
N LEU A 121 12.49 2.08 2.31
CA LEU A 121 11.95 3.26 1.63
C LEU A 121 11.51 4.35 2.62
N LEU A 122 11.13 3.97 3.84
CA LEU A 122 10.68 4.90 4.86
C LEU A 122 11.84 5.73 5.43
N ALA A 123 11.60 7.01 5.62
CA ALA A 123 12.50 7.90 6.33
C ALA A 123 12.88 7.29 7.70
N PRO A 124 14.18 7.28 8.05
CA PRO A 124 14.69 6.65 9.27
C PRO A 124 14.41 7.51 10.52
N LYS A 125 13.15 7.86 10.74
CA LYS A 125 12.70 8.69 11.86
C LYS A 125 11.46 8.09 12.54
N ALA A 126 11.29 8.38 13.82
CA ALA A 126 10.07 8.04 14.56
C ALA A 126 8.83 8.64 13.89
N GLY A 127 7.76 7.87 13.85
CA GLY A 127 6.49 8.29 13.23
C GLY A 127 6.38 8.00 11.74
N SER A 128 7.43 7.50 11.06
CA SER A 128 7.30 6.94 9.71
C SER A 128 6.33 5.75 9.74
N LEU A 129 5.45 5.65 8.74
CA LEU A 129 4.22 4.87 8.84
C LEU A 129 3.99 4.00 7.60
N ILE A 130 3.67 2.73 7.83
CA ILE A 130 3.07 1.86 6.82
C ILE A 130 1.58 1.70 7.17
N VAL A 131 0.70 1.84 6.20
CA VAL A 131 -0.73 1.54 6.32
C VAL A 131 -1.06 0.43 5.35
N CYS A 132 -1.54 -0.70 5.88
CA CYS A 132 -1.86 -1.87 5.09
C CYS A 132 -3.35 -2.17 5.08
N ARG A 133 -3.81 -2.69 3.95
CA ARG A 133 -5.11 -3.35 3.79
C ARG A 133 -4.88 -4.61 2.97
N VAL A 134 -5.11 -5.77 3.58
CA VAL A 134 -4.84 -7.07 2.93
C VAL A 134 -6.04 -7.99 3.02
N VAL A 135 -6.15 -8.90 2.05
CA VAL A 135 -7.08 -10.03 2.17
C VAL A 135 -6.53 -10.99 3.22
N ALA A 136 -7.35 -11.34 4.17
CA ALA A 136 -7.04 -12.23 5.28
C ALA A 136 -8.06 -13.37 5.36
N CYS A 137 -7.69 -14.46 6.02
CA CYS A 137 -8.54 -15.64 6.21
C CYS A 137 -8.42 -16.10 7.66
N ARG A 138 -9.57 -16.42 8.30
CA ARG A 138 -9.59 -16.83 9.72
C ARG A 138 -8.80 -18.11 9.98
N ASP A 139 -8.78 -19.02 9.02
CA ASP A 139 -8.09 -20.31 9.12
C ASP A 139 -6.77 -20.36 8.34
N GLN A 140 -6.18 -19.22 8.04
CA GLN A 140 -5.03 -19.07 7.15
C GLN A 140 -5.20 -19.84 5.82
N ALA A 141 -5.23 -19.16 4.71
CA ALA A 141 -5.30 -19.79 3.41
C ALA A 141 -3.96 -19.67 2.68
N VAL A 142 -3.38 -20.81 2.34
CA VAL A 142 -2.13 -20.90 1.58
C VAL A 142 -2.42 -21.57 0.26
N GLY A 143 -2.12 -20.89 -0.83
CA GLY A 143 -2.17 -21.44 -2.18
C GLY A 143 -0.79 -21.68 -2.75
N ASN A 144 -0.58 -22.85 -3.31
CA ASN A 144 0.63 -23.14 -4.07
C ASN A 144 0.51 -22.61 -5.51
N ALA A 145 1.66 -22.32 -6.13
CA ALA A 145 1.71 -22.01 -7.56
C ALA A 145 1.17 -23.20 -8.38
N THR A 146 -0.05 -23.08 -8.86
CA THR A 146 -0.70 -24.08 -9.72
C THR A 146 -1.40 -23.39 -10.89
N ASN A 147 -1.33 -24.00 -12.07
CA ASN A 147 -2.03 -23.50 -13.26
C ASN A 147 -1.72 -22.03 -13.61
N GLY A 148 -0.45 -21.59 -13.44
CA GLY A 148 -0.01 -20.22 -13.74
C GLY A 148 -0.40 -19.17 -12.69
N ARG A 149 -0.96 -19.56 -11.55
CA ARG A 149 -1.17 -18.67 -10.42
C ARG A 149 0.08 -18.66 -9.53
N LEU A 150 0.46 -17.48 -9.05
CA LEU A 150 1.51 -17.32 -8.05
C LEU A 150 1.08 -17.92 -6.71
N PRO A 151 2.03 -18.39 -5.86
CA PRO A 151 1.71 -18.78 -4.51
C PRO A 151 1.19 -17.55 -3.75
N TYR A 152 0.19 -17.76 -2.90
CA TYR A 152 -0.35 -16.69 -2.06
C TYR A 152 -0.41 -17.14 -0.60
N TYR A 153 -0.44 -16.17 0.30
CA TYR A 153 -0.62 -16.41 1.72
C TYR A 153 -1.58 -15.39 2.31
N TYR A 154 -2.73 -15.86 2.80
CA TYR A 154 -3.70 -15.03 3.51
C TYR A 154 -3.50 -15.20 5.01
N HIS A 155 -3.24 -14.11 5.69
CA HIS A 155 -3.01 -14.10 7.13
C HIS A 155 -4.33 -14.22 7.90
N ASP A 156 -4.24 -14.82 9.10
CA ASP A 156 -5.04 -14.45 10.24
C ASP A 156 -4.31 -13.37 11.06
N LEU A 157 -4.92 -12.84 12.11
CA LEU A 157 -4.29 -11.82 12.96
C LEU A 157 -3.00 -12.33 13.61
N ALA A 158 -2.95 -13.60 14.01
CA ALA A 158 -1.78 -14.17 14.68
C ALA A 158 -0.59 -14.28 13.72
N SER A 159 -0.80 -14.76 12.50
CA SER A 159 0.27 -14.87 11.50
C SER A 159 0.71 -13.50 10.97
N TRP A 160 -0.19 -12.52 10.91
CA TRP A 160 0.16 -11.15 10.60
C TRP A 160 1.10 -10.53 11.64
N ASN A 161 0.82 -10.75 12.93
CA ASN A 161 1.69 -10.30 13.99
C ASN A 161 3.06 -11.02 13.92
N ARG A 162 3.09 -12.34 13.68
CA ARG A 162 4.36 -13.09 13.48
C ARG A 162 5.19 -12.55 12.33
N LEU A 163 4.58 -12.12 11.22
CA LEU A 163 5.31 -11.49 10.12
C LEU A 163 6.04 -10.25 10.61
N TRP A 164 5.37 -9.34 11.32
CA TRP A 164 5.99 -8.10 11.80
C TRP A 164 6.96 -8.32 12.95
N GLU A 165 6.74 -9.32 13.83
CA GLU A 165 7.72 -9.75 14.84
C GLU A 165 8.99 -10.23 14.17
N ARG A 166 8.89 -11.04 13.14
CA ARG A 166 10.04 -11.52 12.36
C ARG A 166 10.77 -10.36 11.66
N VAL A 167 10.05 -9.46 11.03
CA VAL A 167 10.63 -8.27 10.40
C VAL A 167 11.39 -7.44 11.42
N GLN A 168 10.87 -7.21 12.62
CA GLN A 168 11.56 -6.51 13.70
C GLN A 168 12.84 -7.25 14.14
N GLN A 169 12.78 -8.58 14.29
CA GLN A 169 13.94 -9.40 14.65
C GLN A 169 15.04 -9.33 13.59
N GLU A 170 14.69 -9.40 12.30
CA GLU A 170 15.67 -9.40 11.21
C GLU A 170 16.25 -8.01 10.91
N THR A 171 15.49 -6.94 11.15
CA THR A 171 15.93 -5.55 10.89
C THR A 171 16.50 -4.83 12.11
N GLY A 172 16.20 -5.30 13.31
CA GLY A 172 16.54 -4.62 14.57
C GLY A 172 15.71 -3.36 14.83
N LEU A 173 14.72 -3.07 14.00
CA LEU A 173 13.84 -1.90 14.15
C LEU A 173 12.77 -2.14 15.19
N LYS A 174 12.42 -1.09 15.94
CA LYS A 174 11.26 -1.09 16.83
C LYS A 174 10.05 -0.55 16.08
N LEU A 175 9.01 -1.37 16.02
CA LEU A 175 7.77 -1.05 15.30
C LEU A 175 6.58 -1.22 16.24
N LYS A 176 5.71 -0.22 16.27
CA LYS A 176 4.38 -0.37 16.85
C LYS A 176 3.43 -0.85 15.77
N VAL A 177 2.83 -2.03 15.98
CA VAL A 177 1.89 -2.67 15.05
C VAL A 177 0.51 -2.67 15.67
N ASP A 178 -0.42 -1.97 15.04
CA ASP A 178 -1.84 -1.98 15.38
C ASP A 178 -2.61 -2.62 14.22
N SER A 179 -3.47 -3.61 14.49
CA SER A 179 -4.20 -4.35 13.46
C SER A 179 -5.66 -4.57 13.85
N TRP A 180 -6.55 -4.53 12.86
CA TRP A 180 -7.99 -4.68 13.07
C TRP A 180 -8.69 -5.33 11.88
N GLU A 181 -9.82 -5.99 12.15
CA GLU A 181 -10.71 -6.46 11.08
C GLU A 181 -11.50 -5.27 10.51
N GLN A 182 -11.56 -5.19 9.18
CA GLN A 182 -12.41 -4.24 8.48
C GLN A 182 -13.68 -4.93 7.97
N ASN A 183 -14.82 -4.31 8.21
CA ASN A 183 -16.06 -4.77 7.63
C ASN A 183 -16.15 -4.30 6.17
N ASP A 184 -15.87 -5.20 5.24
CA ASP A 184 -15.76 -4.89 3.82
C ASP A 184 -16.72 -5.75 2.98
N ALA A 185 -17.41 -5.10 2.04
CA ALA A 185 -18.34 -5.77 1.14
C ALA A 185 -17.63 -6.70 0.15
N LEU A 186 -16.37 -6.45 -0.20
CA LEU A 186 -15.59 -7.30 -1.10
C LEU A 186 -15.28 -8.64 -0.43
N ALA A 187 -14.94 -8.65 0.86
CA ALA A 187 -14.69 -9.87 1.60
C ALA A 187 -15.91 -10.80 1.61
N LYS A 188 -17.11 -10.24 1.72
CA LYS A 188 -18.38 -11.01 1.73
C LYS A 188 -18.68 -11.69 0.40
N LYS A 189 -18.08 -11.25 -0.70
CA LYS A 189 -18.27 -11.80 -2.06
C LYS A 189 -17.16 -12.78 -2.46
N HIS A 190 -16.15 -12.98 -1.60
CA HIS A 190 -15.04 -13.86 -1.90
C HIS A 190 -15.51 -15.34 -1.90
N PRO A 191 -15.03 -16.17 -2.86
CA PRO A 191 -15.46 -17.57 -2.97
C PRO A 191 -14.98 -18.48 -1.83
N LEU A 192 -13.91 -18.10 -1.11
CA LEU A 192 -13.43 -18.85 0.05
C LEU A 192 -14.16 -18.38 1.31
N GLU A 193 -14.55 -19.33 2.17
CA GLU A 193 -15.11 -19.05 3.49
C GLU A 193 -14.05 -18.45 4.43
N GLY A 194 -14.49 -17.68 5.42
CA GLY A 194 -13.60 -17.10 6.43
C GLY A 194 -12.77 -15.91 5.96
N ILE A 195 -12.95 -15.45 4.73
CA ILE A 195 -12.25 -14.26 4.21
C ILE A 195 -12.77 -12.99 4.89
N TYR A 196 -11.83 -12.13 5.26
CA TYR A 196 -12.09 -10.79 5.75
C TYR A 196 -10.99 -9.83 5.28
N MET A 197 -11.21 -8.54 5.47
CA MET A 197 -10.17 -7.53 5.23
C MET A 197 -9.49 -7.20 6.56
N LEU A 198 -8.16 -7.30 6.56
CA LEU A 198 -7.32 -6.90 7.68
C LEU A 198 -6.72 -5.53 7.38
N GLY A 199 -7.04 -4.56 8.23
CA GLY A 199 -6.38 -3.27 8.26
C GLY A 199 -5.23 -3.28 9.27
N SER A 200 -4.13 -2.61 8.97
CA SER A 200 -3.02 -2.49 9.90
C SER A 200 -2.28 -1.18 9.72
N SER A 201 -1.77 -0.64 10.82
CA SER A 201 -0.81 0.46 10.83
C SER A 201 0.47 0.02 11.53
N ILE A 202 1.61 0.22 10.86
CA ILE A 202 2.92 -0.13 11.37
C ILE A 202 3.74 1.15 11.43
N ARG A 203 4.11 1.55 12.64
CA ARG A 203 4.82 2.81 12.90
C ARG A 203 6.21 2.55 13.44
N ARG A 204 7.19 3.23 12.88
CA ARG A 204 8.55 3.25 13.41
C ARG A 204 8.60 4.05 14.71
N GLU A 205 9.17 3.47 15.78
CA GLU A 205 9.37 4.09 17.09
C GLU A 205 10.73 4.79 17.20
#